data_5f1f2e58c4403dbe88a7260d9d4424e6
#
_entry.id   5f1f2e58c4403dbe88a7260d9d4424e6
#
_cell.length_a   1.000
_cell.length_b   1.000
_cell.length_c   1.000
_cell.angle_alpha   90.00
_cell.angle_beta   90.00
_cell.angle_gamma   90.00
#
_symmetry.space_group_name_H-M   'P 1'
#
loop_
_entity.id
_entity.type
_entity.pdbx_description
1 polymer ?
#
loop_
_entity_poly.entity_id
_entity_poly.type
_entity_poly.pdbx_seq_one_letter_code
_entity_poly.pdbx_strand_id
1 'polypeptide(L)'
;GPPPRAGAAPRPPPRGGGPPADPWRDEPQLYYSSVHAFVDEFLTQIYDRPLGTGLNWCSEWWRHTEAVFYLTALWHSWEGLRASGELTAMATWSVQYLYPIMDRLMAENGPFKGCQPDERHRKGEHKDDSAPHPGRVLPTTPPPPGLVDERR
;
A
#
# COMPACT_ATOMS: atom_id res chain seq x y z
N GLY A 1 -26.90 2.61 -41.95
CA GLY A 1 -26.22 1.38 -41.80
C GLY A 1 -26.51 0.72 -40.49
N PRO A 2 -26.00 -0.44 -40.31
CA PRO A 2 -26.24 -1.12 -39.06
C PRO A 2 -25.68 -0.32 -37.89
N PRO A 3 -26.28 -0.42 -36.76
CA PRO A 3 -25.77 0.28 -35.60
C PRO A 3 -24.36 -0.15 -35.30
N PRO A 4 -23.60 0.72 -34.73
CA PRO A 4 -22.26 0.35 -34.36
C PRO A 4 -22.29 -0.81 -33.39
N ARG A 5 -21.28 -1.55 -33.46
CA ARG A 5 -21.14 -2.69 -32.56
C ARG A 5 -20.62 -2.27 -31.21
N ALA A 6 -21.05 -1.13 -30.77
CA ALA A 6 -20.60 -0.67 -29.48
C ALA A 6 -20.79 -1.71 -28.43
N GLY A 7 -21.87 -2.46 -28.57
CA GLY A 7 -22.11 -3.55 -27.67
C GLY A 7 -21.53 -4.86 -28.14
N ALA A 8 -20.54 -4.83 -28.96
CA ALA A 8 -19.98 -6.05 -29.48
C ALA A 8 -19.66 -7.03 -28.36
N ALA A 9 -19.79 -8.28 -28.68
CA ALA A 9 -19.49 -9.32 -27.72
C ALA A 9 -18.09 -9.14 -27.17
N PRO A 10 -17.89 -9.47 -25.92
CA PRO A 10 -16.57 -9.43 -25.36
C PRO A 10 -15.62 -10.28 -26.18
N ARG A 11 -14.41 -9.86 -26.23
CA ARG A 11 -13.42 -10.59 -26.96
C ARG A 11 -13.25 -11.97 -26.33
N PRO A 12 -13.11 -13.00 -27.15
CA PRO A 12 -12.87 -14.31 -26.57
C PRO A 12 -11.54 -14.35 -25.86
N PRO A 13 -11.39 -15.24 -24.92
CA PRO A 13 -10.12 -15.37 -24.22
C PRO A 13 -9.01 -15.76 -25.19
N PRO A 14 -7.78 -15.42 -24.84
CA PRO A 14 -6.67 -15.76 -25.70
C PRO A 14 -6.61 -17.27 -25.92
N ARG A 15 -6.27 -17.61 -27.12
CA ARG A 15 -6.12 -19.02 -27.44
C ARG A 15 -4.82 -19.53 -26.91
N GLY A 16 -4.75 -20.79 -26.67
CA GLY A 16 -3.54 -21.40 -26.16
C GLY A 16 -3.34 -21.19 -24.69
N GLY A 17 -4.11 -20.32 -24.11
CA GLY A 17 -4.13 -20.25 -22.67
C GLY A 17 -4.90 -21.42 -22.11
N GLY A 18 -4.71 -21.70 -20.87
CA GLY A 18 -5.50 -22.73 -20.24
C GLY A 18 -6.98 -22.37 -20.16
N PRO A 19 -7.72 -23.01 -19.31
CA PRO A 19 -9.12 -22.68 -19.13
C PRO A 19 -9.28 -21.21 -18.78
N PRO A 20 -10.44 -20.63 -19.07
CA PRO A 20 -10.67 -19.23 -18.73
C PRO A 20 -10.47 -19.00 -17.24
N ALA A 21 -10.07 -17.79 -16.92
CA ALA A 21 -9.88 -17.41 -15.53
C ALA A 21 -11.15 -17.64 -14.73
N ASP A 22 -10.99 -18.19 -13.56
CA ASP A 22 -12.09 -18.43 -12.65
C ASP A 22 -12.06 -17.30 -11.61
N PRO A 23 -13.07 -16.43 -11.62
CA PRO A 23 -13.05 -15.29 -10.72
C PRO A 23 -13.06 -15.68 -9.25
N TRP A 24 -13.38 -16.93 -8.95
CA TRP A 24 -13.40 -17.40 -7.57
C TRP A 24 -12.15 -18.16 -7.17
N ARG A 25 -11.31 -18.46 -8.11
CA ARG A 25 -10.12 -19.25 -7.89
C ARG A 25 -8.84 -18.53 -8.27
N ASP A 26 -8.87 -17.88 -9.43
CA ASP A 26 -7.67 -17.27 -9.98
C ASP A 26 -7.47 -15.90 -9.35
N GLU A 27 -6.43 -15.76 -8.60
CA GLU A 27 -6.10 -14.50 -8.00
C GLU A 27 -5.46 -13.57 -9.03
N PRO A 28 -5.69 -12.26 -8.92
CA PRO A 28 -5.04 -11.33 -9.82
C PRO A 28 -3.53 -11.39 -9.64
N GLN A 29 -2.83 -11.06 -10.72
CA GLN A 29 -1.38 -11.01 -10.71
C GLN A 29 -0.94 -9.80 -9.93
N LEU A 30 -0.52 -9.98 -8.73
CA LEU A 30 -0.10 -8.89 -7.86
C LEU A 30 1.38 -8.59 -8.02
N TYR A 31 1.72 -7.32 -7.90
CA TYR A 31 3.13 -6.91 -7.95
C TYR A 31 3.84 -7.27 -6.67
N TYR A 32 3.24 -6.95 -5.54
CA TYR A 32 3.79 -7.31 -4.23
C TYR A 32 3.15 -8.59 -3.73
N SER A 33 3.92 -9.39 -3.06
CA SER A 33 3.43 -10.68 -2.59
C SER A 33 2.63 -10.59 -1.28
N SER A 34 2.75 -9.46 -0.59
CA SER A 34 2.10 -9.31 0.71
C SER A 34 1.94 -7.85 1.05
N VAL A 35 1.06 -7.56 2.00
CA VAL A 35 0.92 -6.20 2.50
C VAL A 35 2.24 -5.75 3.14
N HIS A 36 2.92 -6.66 3.78
CA HIS A 36 4.21 -6.35 4.38
C HIS A 36 5.20 -5.87 3.33
N ALA A 37 5.31 -6.58 2.22
CA ALA A 37 6.21 -6.18 1.15
C ALA A 37 5.80 -4.82 0.57
N PHE A 38 4.51 -4.61 0.37
CA PHE A 38 4.01 -3.34 -0.13
C PHE A 38 4.39 -2.19 0.81
N VAL A 39 4.16 -2.37 2.09
CA VAL A 39 4.47 -1.32 3.06
C VAL A 39 5.97 -1.06 3.12
N ASP A 40 6.74 -2.13 3.24
CA ASP A 40 8.18 -2.01 3.46
C ASP A 40 8.93 -1.49 2.25
N GLU A 41 8.56 -1.96 1.07
CA GLU A 41 9.33 -1.66 -0.14
C GLU A 41 8.80 -0.46 -0.91
N PHE A 42 7.55 -0.09 -0.72
CA PHE A 42 6.96 0.98 -1.50
C PHE A 42 6.40 2.09 -0.64
N LEU A 43 5.42 1.79 0.22
CA LEU A 43 4.69 2.83 0.93
C LEU A 43 5.62 3.70 1.78
N THR A 44 6.48 3.08 2.54
CA THR A 44 7.39 3.80 3.43
C THR A 44 8.41 4.63 2.67
N GLN A 45 8.66 4.28 1.43
CA GLN A 45 9.63 4.98 0.61
C GLN A 45 9.04 6.23 -0.03
N ILE A 46 7.75 6.24 -0.28
CA ILE A 46 7.11 7.35 -0.97
C ILE A 46 6.38 8.30 -0.04
N TYR A 47 5.97 7.84 1.13
CA TYR A 47 5.17 8.66 2.04
C TYR A 47 6.08 9.33 3.06
N ASP A 48 6.49 10.53 2.73
CA ASP A 48 7.47 11.28 3.52
C ASP A 48 6.77 12.29 4.40
N ARG A 49 6.74 12.04 5.71
CA ARG A 49 6.12 12.93 6.69
C ARG A 49 7.02 13.06 7.90
N PRO A 50 7.15 14.26 8.44
CA PRO A 50 7.90 14.43 9.69
C PRO A 50 7.10 13.86 10.84
N LEU A 51 7.63 12.82 11.44
CA LEU A 51 6.99 12.21 12.60
C LEU A 51 7.23 13.05 13.85
N GLY A 52 6.32 12.94 14.79
CA GLY A 52 6.49 13.63 16.06
C GLY A 52 5.88 15.02 16.11
N THR A 53 5.20 15.44 15.06
CA THR A 53 4.53 16.74 15.00
C THR A 53 3.02 16.55 14.85
N GLY A 54 2.45 15.70 15.68
CA GLY A 54 1.04 15.38 15.60
C GLY A 54 0.74 14.19 14.72
N LEU A 55 1.75 13.60 14.15
CA LEU A 55 1.60 12.38 13.35
C LEU A 55 2.24 11.22 14.06
N ASN A 56 1.53 10.13 14.13
CA ASN A 56 1.99 8.92 14.80
C ASN A 56 2.19 7.80 13.81
N TRP A 57 3.23 7.03 14.03
CA TRP A 57 3.49 5.83 13.25
C TRP A 57 4.08 4.78 14.17
N CYS A 58 3.73 3.53 13.96
CA CYS A 58 4.28 2.44 14.72
C CYS A 58 5.11 1.55 13.79
N SER A 59 6.38 1.34 14.14
CA SER A 59 7.24 0.46 13.35
C SER A 59 6.70 -0.95 13.32
N GLU A 60 5.93 -1.32 14.34
CA GLU A 60 5.28 -2.61 14.41
C GLU A 60 3.80 -2.45 14.06
N TRP A 61 3.52 -1.81 12.92
CA TRP A 61 2.16 -1.51 12.50
C TRP A 61 1.28 -2.76 12.43
N TRP A 62 1.90 -3.90 12.17
CA TRP A 62 1.18 -5.17 12.05
C TRP A 62 0.59 -5.65 13.37
N ARG A 63 0.94 -5.04 14.49
CA ARG A 63 0.30 -5.33 15.77
C ARG A 63 -1.06 -4.66 15.91
N HIS A 64 -1.34 -3.69 15.06
CA HIS A 64 -2.58 -2.92 15.14
C HIS A 64 -3.56 -3.45 14.10
N THR A 65 -4.63 -4.07 14.55
CA THR A 65 -5.60 -4.68 13.65
C THR A 65 -6.17 -3.69 12.64
N GLU A 66 -6.47 -2.49 13.11
CA GLU A 66 -6.99 -1.46 12.22
C GLU A 66 -5.99 -1.08 11.15
N ALA A 67 -4.71 -1.00 11.52
CA ALA A 67 -3.68 -0.66 10.56
C ALA A 67 -3.52 -1.76 9.52
N VAL A 68 -3.52 -3.01 9.95
CA VAL A 68 -3.43 -4.13 9.01
C VAL A 68 -4.59 -4.09 8.02
N PHE A 69 -5.79 -3.84 8.52
CA PHE A 69 -6.98 -3.77 7.67
C PHE A 69 -6.84 -2.68 6.62
N TYR A 70 -6.51 -1.47 7.04
CA TYR A 70 -6.45 -0.36 6.11
C TYR A 70 -5.23 -0.38 5.21
N LEU A 71 -4.10 -0.86 5.71
CA LEU A 71 -2.92 -0.97 4.86
C LEU A 71 -3.09 -2.07 3.81
N THR A 72 -3.79 -3.14 4.17
CA THR A 72 -4.13 -4.17 3.18
C THR A 72 -5.06 -3.60 2.11
N ALA A 73 -6.07 -2.84 2.52
CA ALA A 73 -6.97 -2.20 1.56
C ALA A 73 -6.21 -1.21 0.68
N LEU A 74 -5.29 -0.48 1.26
CA LEU A 74 -4.47 0.46 0.52
C LEU A 74 -3.60 -0.26 -0.51
N TRP A 75 -3.02 -1.36 -0.12
CA TRP A 75 -2.23 -2.19 -1.02
C TRP A 75 -3.08 -2.70 -2.18
N HIS A 76 -4.25 -3.24 -1.87
CA HIS A 76 -5.13 -3.77 -2.91
C HIS A 76 -5.59 -2.68 -3.87
N SER A 77 -5.88 -1.49 -3.36
CA SER A 77 -6.27 -0.38 -4.23
C SER A 77 -5.13 0.02 -5.17
N TRP A 78 -3.90 0.00 -4.67
CA TRP A 78 -2.74 0.29 -5.50
C TRP A 78 -2.58 -0.76 -6.58
N GLU A 79 -2.71 -2.04 -6.21
CA GLU A 79 -2.57 -3.11 -7.18
C GLU A 79 -3.62 -3.00 -8.30
N GLY A 80 -4.86 -2.73 -7.91
CA GLY A 80 -5.91 -2.61 -8.90
C GLY A 80 -5.70 -1.44 -9.85
N LEU A 81 -5.35 -0.29 -9.31
CA LEU A 81 -5.11 0.89 -10.15
C LEU A 81 -3.86 0.74 -11.00
N ARG A 82 -2.80 0.17 -10.44
CA ARG A 82 -1.60 -0.10 -11.21
C ARG A 82 -1.91 -1.00 -12.40
N ALA A 83 -2.69 -2.02 -12.17
CA ALA A 83 -3.02 -2.95 -13.24
C ALA A 83 -3.91 -2.35 -14.32
N SER A 84 -4.57 -1.25 -14.02
CA SER A 84 -5.45 -0.62 -15.01
C SER A 84 -4.69 -0.06 -16.21
N GLY A 85 -3.43 0.27 -16.04
CA GLY A 85 -2.64 0.85 -17.12
C GLY A 85 -2.94 2.30 -17.42
N GLU A 86 -3.82 2.93 -16.65
CA GLU A 86 -4.16 4.33 -16.86
C GLU A 86 -3.02 5.24 -16.42
N LEU A 87 -2.70 6.22 -17.22
CA LEU A 87 -1.63 7.16 -16.85
C LEU A 87 -1.98 7.96 -15.60
N THR A 88 -3.24 8.14 -15.32
CA THR A 88 -3.69 8.90 -14.15
C THR A 88 -3.86 8.04 -12.91
N ALA A 89 -3.59 6.75 -13.00
CA ALA A 89 -3.89 5.83 -11.91
C ALA A 89 -3.22 6.22 -10.60
N MET A 90 -1.98 6.62 -10.65
CA MET A 90 -1.27 6.94 -9.42
C MET A 90 -1.73 8.26 -8.80
N ALA A 91 -2.12 9.22 -9.62
CA ALA A 91 -2.70 10.44 -9.09
C ALA A 91 -4.04 10.16 -8.42
N THR A 92 -4.85 9.33 -9.06
CA THR A 92 -6.13 8.90 -8.48
C THR A 92 -5.91 8.15 -7.17
N TRP A 93 -4.98 7.20 -7.18
CA TRP A 93 -4.69 6.43 -6.00
C TRP A 93 -4.25 7.32 -4.84
N SER A 94 -3.37 8.26 -5.12
CA SER A 94 -2.86 9.14 -4.08
C SER A 94 -3.96 9.97 -3.43
N VAL A 95 -4.81 10.55 -4.23
CA VAL A 95 -5.83 11.47 -3.72
C VAL A 95 -7.00 10.71 -3.09
N GLN A 96 -7.41 9.61 -3.70
CA GLN A 96 -8.61 8.92 -3.25
C GLN A 96 -8.34 7.87 -2.17
N TYR A 97 -7.14 7.33 -2.12
CA TYR A 97 -6.86 6.22 -1.21
C TYR A 97 -5.69 6.51 -0.27
N LEU A 98 -4.55 6.90 -0.81
CA LEU A 98 -3.36 7.04 0.01
C LEU A 98 -3.52 8.11 1.08
N TYR A 99 -3.81 9.33 0.67
CA TYR A 99 -3.86 10.43 1.60
C TYR A 99 -4.95 10.27 2.66
N PRO A 100 -6.19 9.94 2.28
CA PRO A 100 -7.21 9.76 3.31
C PRO A 100 -6.91 8.65 4.30
N ILE A 101 -6.38 7.54 3.80
CA ILE A 101 -6.10 6.40 4.67
C ILE A 101 -4.93 6.72 5.59
N MET A 102 -3.86 7.25 5.05
CA MET A 102 -2.69 7.55 5.88
C MET A 102 -2.97 8.69 6.87
N ASP A 103 -3.74 9.69 6.46
CA ASP A 103 -4.12 10.75 7.38
C ASP A 103 -4.89 10.20 8.58
N ARG A 104 -5.76 9.21 8.34
CA ARG A 104 -6.50 8.57 9.41
C ARG A 104 -5.60 7.72 10.29
N LEU A 105 -4.77 6.90 9.67
CA LEU A 105 -3.91 6.00 10.44
C LEU A 105 -2.91 6.75 11.29
N MET A 106 -2.38 7.84 10.77
CA MET A 106 -1.33 8.58 11.45
C MET A 106 -1.85 9.74 12.30
N ALA A 107 -3.17 9.90 12.36
CA ALA A 107 -3.77 10.98 13.14
C ALA A 107 -3.40 10.85 14.61
N GLU A 108 -3.40 11.99 15.30
CA GLU A 108 -3.05 12.03 16.71
C GLU A 108 -3.89 11.06 17.54
N ASN A 109 -5.16 10.93 17.19
CA ASN A 109 -6.05 10.02 17.90
C ASN A 109 -6.36 8.76 17.10
N GLY A 110 -5.48 8.41 16.16
CA GLY A 110 -5.63 7.20 15.37
C GLY A 110 -5.12 5.95 16.08
N PRO A 111 -5.06 4.84 15.34
CA PRO A 111 -4.66 3.57 15.96
C PRO A 111 -3.24 3.54 16.49
N PHE A 112 -2.38 4.43 16.01
CA PHE A 112 -1.01 4.48 16.48
C PHE A 112 -0.80 5.42 17.66
N LYS A 113 -1.88 5.90 18.25
CA LYS A 113 -1.77 6.79 19.39
C LYS A 113 -1.00 6.10 20.51
N GLY A 114 -0.01 6.79 21.05
CA GLY A 114 0.82 6.25 22.09
C GLY A 114 2.02 5.48 21.60
N CYS A 115 2.04 5.14 20.32
CA CYS A 115 3.20 4.51 19.75
C CYS A 115 4.24 5.56 19.41
N GLN A 116 5.48 5.25 19.71
CA GLN A 116 6.57 6.13 19.39
C GLN A 116 7.48 5.41 18.42
N PRO A 117 7.89 6.07 17.35
CA PRO A 117 8.98 5.50 16.56
C PRO A 117 10.16 5.26 17.49
N ASP A 118 10.97 4.29 17.18
CA ASP A 118 12.16 4.03 17.96
C ASP A 118 12.97 5.32 18.06
N GLU A 119 13.06 5.87 19.26
CA GLU A 119 13.73 7.13 19.44
C GLU A 119 15.19 7.09 19.02
N ARG A 120 15.84 5.96 19.29
CA ARG A 120 17.23 5.82 18.88
C ARG A 120 17.35 5.84 17.36
N HIS A 121 16.46 5.15 16.72
CA HIS A 121 16.42 5.11 15.27
C HIS A 121 16.21 6.52 14.71
N ARG A 122 15.22 7.21 15.26
CA ARG A 122 14.92 8.54 14.80
C ARG A 122 16.08 9.49 15.05
N LYS A 123 16.63 9.47 16.25
CA LYS A 123 17.75 10.33 16.57
C LYS A 123 18.96 10.02 15.71
N GLY A 124 19.19 8.76 15.44
CA GLY A 124 20.27 8.35 14.58
C GLY A 124 20.10 8.83 13.16
N GLU A 125 18.91 8.78 12.66
CA GLU A 125 18.61 9.22 11.31
C GLU A 125 18.79 10.72 11.14
N HIS A 126 18.44 11.47 12.16
CA HIS A 126 18.41 12.91 12.06
C HIS A 126 19.68 13.56 12.55
N LYS A 127 20.64 12.77 12.90
CA LYS A 127 21.89 13.29 13.39
C LYS A 127 22.67 14.04 12.33
N ASP A 128 22.54 13.61 11.11
CA ASP A 128 23.25 14.23 10.01
C ASP A 128 22.22 14.74 9.02
N ASP A 129 21.77 15.95 9.30
CA ASP A 129 20.80 16.59 8.43
C ASP A 129 21.40 17.05 7.11
N SER A 130 22.72 16.98 6.99
CA SER A 130 23.35 17.35 5.75
C SER A 130 23.27 16.25 4.72
N ALA A 131 23.01 15.02 5.16
CA ALA A 131 22.87 13.92 4.23
C ALA A 131 21.54 14.02 3.51
N PRO A 132 21.51 13.80 2.22
CA PRO A 132 20.23 13.70 1.56
C PRO A 132 19.46 12.55 2.20
N HIS A 133 18.27 12.86 2.62
CA HIS A 133 17.40 11.82 3.18
C HIS A 133 16.75 11.09 2.01
N PRO A 134 17.34 10.03 1.51
CA PRO A 134 16.65 9.24 0.49
C PRO A 134 15.49 8.59 1.18
N GLY A 135 14.36 9.27 1.10
CA GLY A 135 13.20 8.77 1.77
C GLY A 135 13.36 8.80 3.27
N ARG A 136 12.69 9.71 3.92
CA ARG A 136 12.45 9.57 5.33
C ARG A 136 11.53 8.42 5.48
N VAL A 137 12.12 7.26 5.45
CA VAL A 137 11.40 6.03 5.51
C VAL A 137 10.64 5.97 6.81
N LEU A 138 9.37 5.68 6.75
CA LEU A 138 8.65 5.32 7.96
C LEU A 138 9.29 4.04 8.49
N PRO A 139 9.73 4.02 9.75
CA PRO A 139 10.42 2.84 10.26
C PRO A 139 9.49 1.64 10.34
N THR A 140 10.00 0.48 9.95
CA THR A 140 9.23 -0.75 10.02
C THR A 140 10.07 -1.86 10.64
N THR A 141 9.39 -2.76 11.30
CA THR A 141 9.96 -3.97 11.85
C THR A 141 9.28 -5.15 11.17
N PRO A 142 10.03 -6.14 10.69
CA PRO A 142 9.40 -7.27 10.03
C PRO A 142 8.44 -7.99 10.98
N PRO A 143 7.24 -8.35 10.51
CA PRO A 143 6.33 -9.12 11.34
C PRO A 143 6.83 -10.55 11.53
N PRO A 144 6.41 -11.21 12.59
CA PRO A 144 6.72 -12.63 12.74
C PRO A 144 6.14 -13.41 11.56
N PRO A 145 6.79 -14.50 11.15
CA PRO A 145 6.30 -15.30 10.07
C PRO A 145 4.86 -15.77 10.32
N GLY A 146 4.03 -15.60 9.31
CA GLY A 146 2.64 -16.04 9.37
C GLY A 146 1.69 -15.13 10.08
N LEU A 147 2.16 -14.05 10.70
CA LEU A 147 1.26 -13.15 11.41
C LEU A 147 0.43 -12.32 10.42
N VAL A 148 1.04 -11.89 9.34
CA VAL A 148 0.33 -11.16 8.29
C VAL A 148 0.21 -12.08 7.10
N ASP A 149 -1.03 -12.26 6.64
CA ASP A 149 -1.29 -13.15 5.52
C ASP A 149 -0.71 -12.53 4.27
N GLU A 150 0.16 -13.24 3.63
CA GLU A 150 0.87 -12.73 2.47
C GLU A 150 -0.02 -12.56 1.25
N ARG A 151 -1.17 -13.18 1.26
CA ARG A 151 -2.05 -13.14 0.10
C ARG A 151 -3.22 -12.21 0.27
N ARG A 152 -3.34 -11.57 1.39
CA ARG A 152 -4.53 -10.78 1.69
C ARG A 152 -4.24 -9.37 2.06
#